data_fd9299fc7d89c83251d392dc742e2d4f
#
_entry.id   fd9299fc7d89c83251d392dc742e2d4f
#
_cell.length_a   1.000
_cell.length_b   1.000
_cell.length_c   1.000
_cell.angle_alpha   90.00
_cell.angle_beta   90.00
_cell.angle_gamma   90.00
#
_symmetry.space_group_name_H-M   'P 1'
#
loop_
_entity.id
_entity.type
_entity.pdbx_description
1 polymer ?
#
loop_
_entity_poly.entity_id
_entity_poly.type
_entity_poly.pdbx_seq_one_letter_code
_entity_poly.pdbx_strand_id
1 'polypeptide(L)'
;MIQKNWQELIKPNKIEFSSKNKTLTTLVAEPLERGFGLTLGNALRRVLLSSLRGAAVTAVQIDGVLHEFSSIAGVREDVTDIVLNIKEIAIRMEGDGPKRMVVRKQGPGAVLAGDIQTVGDVEILNPDHVICTLDEGAEIRMEFTVDSGKGYVPADRNRAEDAPIGLIPVDSLYSPVKKVSYKVENTREGQVLDYDKLTMTIETNGSVTGEDAVAFAARILQDQLGLFVNFDEPQKEVATEAVTELAFNPALLKKVDELELSVRSANCLKNDNIVYIGDLIQKTEAEMLRTPNFGRKSLNEIKEVLAAMGLHLGMEVADWPPENIEDLAKRYEDQY
;
A
#
# COMPACT_ATOMS: atom_id res chain seq x y z
N MET A 1 -33.69 -12.25 4.41
CA MET A 1 -33.00 -12.95 3.31
C MET A 1 -32.24 -11.97 2.39
N ILE A 2 -32.90 -10.98 1.78
CA ILE A 2 -32.23 -10.04 0.85
C ILE A 2 -31.11 -9.22 1.53
N GLN A 3 -31.24 -8.89 2.81
CA GLN A 3 -30.30 -8.06 3.57
C GLN A 3 -28.89 -8.68 3.82
N LYS A 4 -28.71 -9.98 3.53
CA LYS A 4 -27.42 -10.67 3.72
C LYS A 4 -26.83 -11.24 2.42
N ASN A 5 -27.43 -10.90 1.27
CA ASN A 5 -27.10 -11.50 -0.03
C ASN A 5 -25.61 -11.39 -0.39
N TRP A 6 -24.96 -10.26 -0.07
CA TRP A 6 -23.54 -10.05 -0.35
C TRP A 6 -22.58 -10.85 0.56
N GLN A 7 -23.08 -11.41 1.68
CA GLN A 7 -22.27 -12.20 2.60
C GLN A 7 -22.11 -13.65 2.12
N GLU A 8 -23.05 -14.13 1.31
CA GLU A 8 -23.06 -15.49 0.76
C GLU A 8 -22.22 -15.63 -0.51
N LEU A 9 -21.84 -14.50 -1.14
CA LEU A 9 -21.01 -14.52 -2.35
C LEU A 9 -19.58 -14.94 -2.02
N ILE A 10 -19.04 -15.82 -2.86
CA ILE A 10 -17.64 -16.25 -2.78
C ILE A 10 -16.73 -15.03 -3.03
N LYS A 11 -15.71 -14.93 -2.19
CA LYS A 11 -14.63 -13.95 -2.32
C LYS A 11 -13.35 -14.68 -2.65
N PRO A 12 -12.46 -14.09 -3.48
CA PRO A 12 -11.18 -14.70 -3.77
C PRO A 12 -10.39 -14.88 -2.46
N ASN A 13 -9.93 -16.10 -2.23
CA ASN A 13 -9.14 -16.44 -1.05
C ASN A 13 -7.75 -15.80 -1.13
N LYS A 14 -7.25 -15.62 -2.35
CA LYS A 14 -5.94 -15.06 -2.61
C LYS A 14 -5.93 -14.28 -3.94
N ILE A 15 -5.27 -13.12 -3.92
CA ILE A 15 -4.94 -12.37 -5.12
C ILE A 15 -3.44 -12.52 -5.33
N GLU A 16 -3.04 -13.09 -6.48
CA GLU A 16 -1.64 -13.30 -6.79
C GLU A 16 -1.14 -12.26 -7.77
N PHE A 17 -0.03 -11.63 -7.42
CA PHE A 17 0.70 -10.71 -8.30
C PHE A 17 1.99 -11.37 -8.77
N SER A 18 2.22 -11.35 -10.07
CA SER A 18 3.45 -11.81 -10.70
C SER A 18 4.01 -10.71 -11.58
N SER A 19 5.16 -10.16 -11.21
CA SER A 19 5.83 -9.11 -11.97
C SER A 19 6.97 -9.69 -12.79
N LYS A 20 6.88 -9.60 -14.12
CA LYS A 20 7.99 -9.99 -15.01
C LYS A 20 9.10 -8.95 -15.02
N ASN A 21 8.71 -7.66 -15.01
CA ASN A 21 9.60 -6.49 -14.99
C ASN A 21 8.96 -5.43 -14.08
N LYS A 22 9.69 -4.35 -13.78
CA LYS A 22 9.16 -3.21 -13.01
C LYS A 22 7.89 -2.59 -13.60
N THR A 23 7.68 -2.75 -14.92
CA THR A 23 6.57 -2.12 -15.67
C THR A 23 5.46 -3.09 -16.06
N LEU A 24 5.67 -4.42 -15.98
CA LEU A 24 4.70 -5.42 -16.42
C LEU A 24 4.32 -6.34 -15.26
N THR A 25 3.07 -6.25 -14.84
CA THR A 25 2.51 -7.03 -13.73
C THR A 25 1.30 -7.82 -14.21
N THR A 26 1.21 -9.07 -13.80
CA THR A 26 0.05 -9.93 -13.99
C THR A 26 -0.63 -10.18 -12.66
N LEU A 27 -1.92 -9.91 -12.59
CA LEU A 27 -2.81 -10.17 -11.47
C LEU A 27 -3.65 -11.41 -11.79
N VAL A 28 -3.75 -12.32 -10.83
CA VAL A 28 -4.70 -13.46 -10.88
C VAL A 28 -5.58 -13.41 -9.64
N ALA A 29 -6.89 -13.39 -9.85
CA ALA A 29 -7.90 -13.43 -8.78
C ALA A 29 -8.85 -14.61 -9.02
N GLU A 30 -8.87 -15.55 -8.11
CA GLU A 30 -9.72 -16.75 -8.12
C GLU A 30 -9.95 -17.30 -6.70
N PRO A 31 -11.10 -17.95 -6.43
CA PRO A 31 -12.31 -17.99 -7.25
C PRO A 31 -13.14 -16.72 -7.12
N LEU A 32 -13.84 -16.33 -8.17
CA LEU A 32 -14.83 -15.25 -8.17
C LEU A 32 -16.20 -15.84 -8.51
N GLU A 33 -17.26 -15.25 -7.98
CA GLU A 33 -18.63 -15.61 -8.36
C GLU A 33 -18.82 -15.43 -9.85
N ARG A 34 -19.62 -16.31 -10.48
CA ARG A 34 -19.90 -16.29 -11.92
C ARG A 34 -20.34 -14.91 -12.41
N GLY A 35 -19.67 -14.39 -13.43
CA GLY A 35 -19.89 -13.06 -14.02
C GLY A 35 -19.11 -11.93 -13.34
N PHE A 36 -18.62 -12.11 -12.10
CA PHE A 36 -17.82 -11.07 -11.43
C PHE A 36 -16.44 -10.89 -12.06
N GLY A 37 -15.87 -11.91 -12.67
CA GLY A 37 -14.63 -11.78 -13.41
C GLY A 37 -14.71 -10.71 -14.50
N LEU A 38 -15.79 -10.72 -15.30
CA LEU A 38 -16.03 -9.74 -16.35
C LEU A 38 -16.34 -8.35 -15.76
N THR A 39 -17.19 -8.29 -14.74
CA THR A 39 -17.59 -7.03 -14.10
C THR A 39 -16.39 -6.32 -13.48
N LEU A 40 -15.61 -7.01 -12.65
CA LEU A 40 -14.44 -6.44 -11.99
C LEU A 40 -13.31 -6.15 -12.99
N GLY A 41 -13.06 -7.06 -13.94
CA GLY A 41 -12.04 -6.88 -14.96
C GLY A 41 -12.28 -5.63 -15.82
N ASN A 42 -13.52 -5.42 -16.27
CA ASN A 42 -13.88 -4.23 -17.05
C ASN A 42 -13.85 -2.94 -16.19
N ALA A 43 -14.38 -2.97 -14.98
CA ALA A 43 -14.40 -1.82 -14.08
C ALA A 43 -12.97 -1.38 -13.72
N LEU A 44 -12.13 -2.31 -13.27
CA LEU A 44 -10.72 -2.03 -12.95
C LEU A 44 -9.94 -1.53 -14.16
N ARG A 45 -10.10 -2.17 -15.33
CA ARG A 45 -9.44 -1.73 -16.56
C ARG A 45 -9.78 -0.28 -16.90
N ARG A 46 -11.05 0.10 -16.81
CA ARG A 46 -11.48 1.48 -17.11
C ARG A 46 -10.88 2.49 -16.14
N VAL A 47 -10.92 2.20 -14.85
CA VAL A 47 -10.37 3.10 -13.81
C VAL A 47 -8.85 3.20 -13.90
N LEU A 48 -8.15 2.08 -14.14
CA LEU A 48 -6.70 2.05 -14.34
C LEU A 48 -6.25 2.96 -15.49
N LEU A 49 -6.98 2.97 -16.60
CA LEU A 49 -6.61 3.76 -17.79
C LEU A 49 -7.02 5.24 -17.72
N SER A 50 -8.05 5.60 -16.93
CA SER A 50 -8.65 6.93 -16.98
C SER A 50 -8.50 7.75 -15.69
N SER A 51 -8.38 7.12 -14.54
CA SER A 51 -8.62 7.81 -13.26
C SER A 51 -7.38 7.94 -12.38
N LEU A 52 -6.32 7.22 -12.68
CA LEU A 52 -5.06 7.33 -11.94
C LEU A 52 -4.35 8.63 -12.28
N ARG A 53 -3.76 9.23 -11.25
CA ARG A 53 -2.99 10.48 -11.38
C ARG A 53 -1.55 10.15 -11.79
N GLY A 54 -1.00 10.98 -12.66
CA GLY A 54 0.40 10.91 -13.06
C GLY A 54 0.93 12.29 -13.45
N ALA A 55 2.13 12.33 -14.00
CA ALA A 55 2.78 13.56 -14.46
C ALA A 55 3.12 13.47 -15.96
N ALA A 56 3.01 14.60 -16.67
CA ALA A 56 3.36 14.68 -18.07
C ALA A 56 3.85 16.10 -18.43
N VAL A 57 4.55 16.21 -19.55
CA VAL A 57 4.90 17.50 -20.13
C VAL A 57 3.64 18.13 -20.71
N THR A 58 3.38 19.40 -20.35
CA THR A 58 2.22 20.18 -20.82
C THR A 58 2.58 21.19 -21.88
N ALA A 59 3.81 21.68 -21.87
CA ALA A 59 4.31 22.63 -22.85
C ALA A 59 5.85 22.52 -22.98
N VAL A 60 6.35 22.89 -24.14
CA VAL A 60 7.78 23.03 -24.41
C VAL A 60 8.06 24.38 -25.08
N GLN A 61 9.16 24.98 -24.69
CA GLN A 61 9.72 26.17 -25.37
C GLN A 61 11.12 25.81 -25.86
N ILE A 62 11.37 26.04 -27.16
CA ILE A 62 12.65 25.76 -27.81
C ILE A 62 13.21 27.07 -28.29
N ASP A 63 14.48 27.35 -27.97
CA ASP A 63 15.11 28.61 -28.39
C ASP A 63 15.16 28.69 -29.93
N GLY A 64 14.70 29.83 -30.48
CA GLY A 64 14.66 30.05 -31.92
C GLY A 64 13.45 29.45 -32.65
N VAL A 65 12.52 28.79 -31.93
CA VAL A 65 11.32 28.19 -32.52
C VAL A 65 10.07 28.95 -32.08
N LEU A 66 9.19 29.24 -33.01
CA LEU A 66 7.94 29.98 -32.75
C LEU A 66 6.69 29.09 -32.77
N HIS A 67 6.73 27.98 -33.49
CA HIS A 67 5.61 27.07 -33.65
C HIS A 67 6.10 25.65 -34.00
N GLU A 68 5.24 24.66 -33.82
CA GLU A 68 5.53 23.23 -34.00
C GLU A 68 5.86 22.80 -35.44
N PHE A 69 5.47 23.59 -36.44
CA PHE A 69 5.71 23.28 -37.86
C PHE A 69 7.01 23.92 -38.38
N SER A 70 8.01 24.05 -37.56
CA SER A 70 9.32 24.58 -37.91
C SER A 70 10.40 23.49 -37.88
N SER A 71 11.52 23.79 -38.54
CA SER A 71 12.74 22.99 -38.45
C SER A 71 13.84 23.80 -37.76
N ILE A 72 14.76 23.09 -37.11
CA ILE A 72 15.89 23.67 -36.38
C ILE A 72 17.17 23.36 -37.17
N ALA A 73 17.98 24.36 -37.45
CA ALA A 73 19.25 24.16 -38.17
C ALA A 73 20.20 23.29 -37.37
N GLY A 74 20.72 22.21 -38.01
CA GLY A 74 21.62 21.26 -37.36
C GLY A 74 20.93 20.26 -36.45
N VAL A 75 19.60 20.15 -36.47
CA VAL A 75 18.84 19.08 -35.81
C VAL A 75 18.18 18.23 -36.89
N ARG A 76 18.25 16.90 -36.75
CA ARG A 76 17.76 15.97 -37.79
C ARG A 76 16.24 15.88 -37.80
N GLU A 77 15.64 15.83 -36.60
CA GLU A 77 14.21 15.76 -36.39
C GLU A 77 13.61 17.17 -36.55
N ASP A 78 12.43 17.25 -37.09
CA ASP A 78 11.64 18.49 -37.07
C ASP A 78 10.99 18.70 -35.68
N VAL A 79 10.46 19.89 -35.44
CA VAL A 79 9.87 20.24 -34.14
C VAL A 79 8.67 19.34 -33.83
N THR A 80 7.91 18.89 -34.82
CA THR A 80 6.78 17.98 -34.64
C THR A 80 7.26 16.63 -34.10
N ASP A 81 8.33 16.07 -34.68
CA ASP A 81 8.93 14.81 -34.20
C ASP A 81 9.51 14.97 -32.79
N ILE A 82 10.15 16.10 -32.50
CA ILE A 82 10.66 16.42 -31.15
C ILE A 82 9.50 16.43 -30.14
N VAL A 83 8.37 17.07 -30.46
CA VAL A 83 7.18 17.10 -29.59
C VAL A 83 6.62 15.69 -29.38
N LEU A 84 6.57 14.85 -30.42
CA LEU A 84 6.14 13.45 -30.29
C LEU A 84 7.07 12.65 -29.36
N ASN A 85 8.38 12.83 -29.48
CA ASN A 85 9.36 12.20 -28.59
C ASN A 85 9.23 12.70 -27.15
N ILE A 86 8.96 13.99 -26.94
CA ILE A 86 8.73 14.59 -25.60
C ILE A 86 7.52 13.93 -24.91
N LYS A 87 6.45 13.62 -25.64
CA LYS A 87 5.25 12.96 -25.09
C LYS A 87 5.54 11.57 -24.52
N GLU A 88 6.59 10.90 -24.97
CA GLU A 88 6.97 9.56 -24.52
C GLU A 88 7.87 9.57 -23.27
N ILE A 89 8.30 10.76 -22.79
CA ILE A 89 9.09 10.87 -21.57
C ILE A 89 8.24 10.43 -20.38
N ALA A 90 8.70 9.39 -19.68
CA ALA A 90 8.06 8.88 -18.47
C ALA A 90 8.56 9.66 -17.26
N ILE A 91 7.64 10.36 -16.59
CA ILE A 91 7.96 11.27 -15.48
C ILE A 91 7.26 10.80 -14.22
N ARG A 92 8.00 10.81 -13.10
CA ARG A 92 7.47 10.76 -11.75
C ARG A 92 7.63 12.13 -11.11
N MET A 93 6.58 12.66 -10.54
CA MET A 93 6.60 13.94 -9.85
C MET A 93 5.94 13.80 -8.48
N GLU A 94 6.61 14.26 -7.44
CA GLU A 94 6.08 14.39 -6.10
C GLU A 94 5.63 15.84 -5.88
N GLY A 95 4.42 16.02 -5.33
CA GLY A 95 3.81 17.34 -5.15
C GLY A 95 2.98 17.83 -6.31
N ASP A 96 2.31 18.96 -6.10
CA ASP A 96 1.35 19.56 -7.01
C ASP A 96 1.91 20.82 -7.71
N GLY A 97 1.33 21.14 -8.86
CA GLY A 97 1.59 22.35 -9.62
C GLY A 97 2.68 22.22 -10.68
N PRO A 98 2.71 23.20 -11.62
CA PRO A 98 3.62 23.14 -12.73
C PRO A 98 5.07 23.34 -12.28
N LYS A 99 5.97 22.49 -12.80
CA LYS A 99 7.41 22.56 -12.59
C LYS A 99 8.13 22.74 -13.92
N ARG A 100 9.28 23.42 -13.89
CA ARG A 100 10.08 23.66 -15.07
C ARG A 100 11.32 22.80 -15.07
N MET A 101 11.64 22.21 -16.22
CA MET A 101 12.86 21.47 -16.48
C MET A 101 13.55 22.06 -17.70
N VAL A 102 14.87 21.93 -17.77
CA VAL A 102 15.66 22.51 -18.86
C VAL A 102 16.65 21.48 -19.39
N VAL A 103 16.79 21.39 -20.70
CA VAL A 103 17.91 20.71 -21.33
C VAL A 103 18.71 21.72 -22.17
N ARG A 104 20.03 21.59 -22.07
CA ARG A 104 20.96 22.32 -22.94
C ARG A 104 22.05 21.36 -23.37
N LYS A 105 22.21 21.20 -24.69
CA LYS A 105 23.20 20.30 -25.25
C LYS A 105 23.81 20.86 -26.53
N GLN A 106 25.12 20.62 -26.71
CA GLN A 106 25.86 20.92 -27.93
C GLN A 106 26.20 19.60 -28.64
N GLY A 107 26.02 19.58 -29.95
CA GLY A 107 26.34 18.44 -30.80
C GLY A 107 27.83 18.25 -31.09
N PRO A 108 28.18 17.15 -31.78
CA PRO A 108 27.23 16.18 -32.37
C PRO A 108 26.80 15.10 -31.37
N GLY A 109 25.58 14.60 -31.52
CA GLY A 109 25.04 13.47 -30.75
C GLY A 109 23.56 13.54 -30.44
N ALA A 110 23.04 12.47 -29.85
CA ALA A 110 21.64 12.41 -29.44
C ALA A 110 21.41 13.19 -28.14
N VAL A 111 20.31 13.93 -28.07
CA VAL A 111 19.77 14.53 -26.85
C VAL A 111 18.84 13.50 -26.20
N LEU A 112 19.19 13.08 -25.02
CA LEU A 112 18.47 12.05 -24.28
C LEU A 112 17.58 12.70 -23.21
N ALA A 113 16.53 11.99 -22.81
CA ALA A 113 15.70 12.40 -21.68
C ALA A 113 16.52 12.55 -20.38
N GLY A 114 17.56 11.73 -20.20
CA GLY A 114 18.49 11.81 -19.08
C GLY A 114 19.37 13.07 -19.04
N ASP A 115 19.50 13.82 -20.16
CA ASP A 115 20.21 15.10 -20.20
C ASP A 115 19.39 16.26 -19.62
N ILE A 116 18.10 16.05 -19.35
CA ILE A 116 17.20 17.06 -18.79
C ILE A 116 17.57 17.33 -17.34
N GLN A 117 17.82 18.57 -17.01
CA GLN A 117 18.02 19.01 -15.63
C GLN A 117 16.67 19.11 -14.94
N THR A 118 16.41 18.18 -14.02
CA THR A 118 15.18 18.12 -13.24
C THR A 118 15.30 18.97 -11.98
N VAL A 119 14.17 19.46 -11.48
CA VAL A 119 14.08 20.20 -10.22
C VAL A 119 13.57 19.23 -9.14
N GLY A 120 14.38 19.03 -8.10
CA GLY A 120 14.14 18.34 -6.82
C GLY A 120 13.18 17.13 -6.79
N ASP A 121 11.92 17.35 -7.04
CA ASP A 121 10.85 16.36 -6.89
C ASP A 121 10.38 15.74 -8.23
N VAL A 122 11.14 15.90 -9.30
CA VAL A 122 10.83 15.35 -10.63
C VAL A 122 11.91 14.37 -11.04
N GLU A 123 11.50 13.14 -11.36
CA GLU A 123 12.37 12.05 -11.80
C GLU A 123 11.97 11.59 -13.20
N ILE A 124 12.96 11.38 -14.07
CA ILE A 124 12.76 10.80 -15.40
C ILE A 124 13.06 9.30 -15.33
N LEU A 125 12.09 8.48 -15.73
CA LEU A 125 12.14 7.02 -15.57
C LEU A 125 12.72 6.30 -16.78
N ASN A 126 12.76 6.96 -17.95
CA ASN A 126 13.35 6.44 -19.20
C ASN A 126 14.48 7.36 -19.72
N PRO A 127 15.61 7.45 -18.99
CA PRO A 127 16.69 8.38 -19.32
C PRO A 127 17.34 8.13 -20.69
N ASP A 128 17.27 6.92 -21.21
CA ASP A 128 17.84 6.54 -22.51
C ASP A 128 16.95 6.93 -23.71
N HIS A 129 15.75 7.51 -23.46
CA HIS A 129 14.84 7.92 -24.52
C HIS A 129 15.41 9.11 -25.31
N VAL A 130 15.47 8.97 -26.64
CA VAL A 130 16.02 10.00 -27.55
C VAL A 130 14.93 11.05 -27.81
N ILE A 131 15.27 12.32 -27.58
CA ILE A 131 14.41 13.48 -27.89
C ILE A 131 14.70 13.98 -29.31
N CYS A 132 15.97 14.22 -29.63
CA CYS A 132 16.43 14.62 -30.95
C CYS A 132 17.92 14.33 -31.14
N THR A 133 18.43 14.49 -32.36
CA THR A 133 19.82 14.27 -32.74
C THR A 133 20.42 15.54 -33.30
N LEU A 134 21.53 15.97 -32.74
CA LEU A 134 22.27 17.16 -33.15
C LEU A 134 23.41 16.79 -34.12
N ASP A 135 23.58 17.61 -35.14
CA ASP A 135 24.72 17.56 -36.04
C ASP A 135 25.95 18.33 -35.45
N GLU A 136 27.08 18.30 -36.13
CA GLU A 136 28.29 18.96 -35.67
C GLU A 136 28.12 20.47 -35.62
N GLY A 137 28.41 21.08 -34.46
CA GLY A 137 28.28 22.53 -34.23
C GLY A 137 26.87 23.03 -33.89
N ALA A 138 25.87 22.16 -33.86
CA ALA A 138 24.54 22.54 -33.45
C ALA A 138 24.43 22.61 -31.90
N GLU A 139 23.63 23.58 -31.45
CA GLU A 139 23.26 23.73 -30.03
C GLU A 139 21.73 23.78 -29.90
N ILE A 140 21.20 23.13 -28.89
CA ILE A 140 19.77 23.21 -28.57
C ILE A 140 19.58 23.52 -27.09
N ARG A 141 18.59 24.36 -26.81
CA ARG A 141 18.06 24.62 -25.48
C ARG A 141 16.54 24.49 -25.50
N MET A 142 16.02 23.63 -24.64
CA MET A 142 14.58 23.44 -24.47
C MET A 142 14.21 23.60 -23.00
N GLU A 143 13.08 24.25 -22.75
CA GLU A 143 12.47 24.37 -21.45
C GLU A 143 11.12 23.65 -21.48
N PHE A 144 10.92 22.74 -20.53
CA PHE A 144 9.70 21.93 -20.40
C PHE A 144 8.90 22.38 -19.21
N THR A 145 7.61 22.49 -19.38
CA THR A 145 6.66 22.63 -18.28
C THR A 145 6.02 21.27 -18.03
N VAL A 146 6.12 20.76 -16.79
CA VAL A 146 5.55 19.48 -16.35
C VAL A 146 4.49 19.76 -15.30
N ASP A 147 3.36 19.07 -15.40
CA ASP A 147 2.29 19.17 -14.42
C ASP A 147 1.73 17.78 -14.09
N SER A 148 0.95 17.71 -13.03
CA SER A 148 0.25 16.51 -12.59
C SER A 148 -1.23 16.57 -12.99
N GLY A 149 -1.76 15.44 -13.44
CA GLY A 149 -3.15 15.38 -13.89
C GLY A 149 -3.68 13.95 -13.97
N LYS A 150 -4.81 13.79 -14.64
CA LYS A 150 -5.48 12.51 -14.86
C LYS A 150 -5.85 12.30 -16.33
N GLY A 151 -5.71 11.08 -16.79
CA GLY A 151 -6.14 10.70 -18.14
C GLY A 151 -5.36 11.41 -19.25
N TYR A 152 -6.06 11.89 -20.26
CA TYR A 152 -5.53 12.59 -21.42
C TYR A 152 -6.07 14.02 -21.50
N VAL A 153 -5.17 14.97 -21.68
CA VAL A 153 -5.52 16.39 -21.87
C VAL A 153 -4.92 16.86 -23.20
N PRO A 154 -5.75 17.30 -24.17
CA PRO A 154 -5.26 17.80 -25.45
C PRO A 154 -4.52 19.13 -25.29
N ALA A 155 -3.59 19.41 -26.19
CA ALA A 155 -2.73 20.60 -26.20
C ALA A 155 -3.51 21.92 -26.10
N ASP A 156 -4.67 22.03 -26.75
CA ASP A 156 -5.51 23.21 -26.70
C ASP A 156 -5.93 23.61 -25.28
N ARG A 157 -6.11 22.63 -24.40
CA ARG A 157 -6.44 22.88 -22.98
C ARG A 157 -5.23 23.23 -22.13
N ASN A 158 -4.04 22.83 -22.57
CA ASN A 158 -2.78 23.18 -21.91
C ASN A 158 -2.28 24.58 -22.27
N ARG A 159 -2.92 25.23 -23.28
CA ARG A 159 -2.56 26.55 -23.68
C ARG A 159 -3.15 27.58 -22.72
N ALA A 160 -2.30 28.29 -21.99
CA ALA A 160 -2.71 29.43 -21.17
C ALA A 160 -3.09 30.62 -22.04
N GLU A 161 -4.08 31.45 -21.64
CA GLU A 161 -4.49 32.65 -22.39
C GLU A 161 -3.33 33.62 -22.52
N ASP A 162 -2.46 33.74 -21.54
CA ASP A 162 -1.28 34.59 -21.48
C ASP A 162 0.03 33.84 -21.86
N ALA A 163 -0.06 32.77 -22.66
CA ALA A 163 1.12 32.01 -23.05
C ALA A 163 2.13 32.91 -23.82
N PRO A 164 3.43 32.86 -23.47
CA PRO A 164 4.46 33.59 -24.17
C PRO A 164 4.58 33.12 -25.63
N ILE A 165 5.03 33.99 -26.52
CA ILE A 165 5.29 33.65 -27.92
C ILE A 165 6.38 32.59 -27.97
N GLY A 166 6.18 31.52 -28.76
CA GLY A 166 7.11 30.41 -28.88
C GLY A 166 6.90 29.28 -27.85
N LEU A 167 5.92 29.40 -26.94
CA LEU A 167 5.51 28.26 -26.09
C LEU A 167 4.61 27.34 -26.92
N ILE A 168 5.06 26.11 -27.10
CA ILE A 168 4.35 25.06 -27.84
C ILE A 168 3.61 24.18 -26.80
N PRO A 169 2.27 24.21 -26.81
CA PRO A 169 1.51 23.29 -25.92
C PRO A 169 1.62 21.86 -26.43
N VAL A 170 1.71 20.93 -25.49
CA VAL A 170 1.86 19.49 -25.76
C VAL A 170 0.67 18.73 -25.19
N ASP A 171 0.15 17.77 -25.95
CA ASP A 171 -0.85 16.83 -25.40
C ASP A 171 -0.26 16.05 -24.23
N SER A 172 -0.95 16.04 -23.11
CA SER A 172 -0.48 15.41 -21.89
C SER A 172 -1.18 14.10 -21.63
N LEU A 173 -0.43 13.00 -21.65
CA LEU A 173 -0.89 11.68 -21.25
C LEU A 173 -0.44 11.43 -19.80
N TYR A 174 -1.30 11.78 -18.84
CA TYR A 174 -1.00 11.68 -17.42
C TYR A 174 -1.09 10.25 -16.86
N SER A 175 -1.86 9.37 -17.55
CA SER A 175 -2.07 8.00 -17.04
C SER A 175 -0.74 7.26 -16.87
N PRO A 176 -0.42 6.77 -15.65
CA PRO A 176 0.76 5.96 -15.41
C PRO A 176 0.63 4.56 -16.02
N VAL A 177 -0.58 4.15 -16.38
CA VAL A 177 -0.88 2.85 -16.97
C VAL A 177 -0.98 2.99 -18.48
N LYS A 178 -0.10 2.31 -19.22
CA LYS A 178 -0.04 2.32 -20.69
C LYS A 178 -1.04 1.35 -21.33
N LYS A 179 -1.14 0.14 -20.74
CA LYS A 179 -1.97 -0.93 -21.31
C LYS A 179 -2.54 -1.83 -20.21
N VAL A 180 -3.80 -2.19 -20.39
CA VAL A 180 -4.47 -3.18 -19.54
C VAL A 180 -5.20 -4.18 -20.42
N SER A 181 -4.90 -5.46 -20.27
CA SER A 181 -5.65 -6.55 -20.86
C SER A 181 -6.11 -7.50 -19.77
N TYR A 182 -7.29 -8.11 -19.93
CA TYR A 182 -7.77 -9.12 -19.01
C TYR A 182 -8.42 -10.28 -19.75
N LYS A 183 -8.39 -11.44 -19.10
CA LYS A 183 -9.02 -12.69 -19.54
C LYS A 183 -9.81 -13.26 -18.39
N VAL A 184 -10.99 -13.78 -18.67
CA VAL A 184 -11.83 -14.49 -17.71
C VAL A 184 -11.94 -15.93 -18.16
N GLU A 185 -11.65 -16.86 -17.27
CA GLU A 185 -11.72 -18.30 -17.50
C GLU A 185 -12.52 -18.95 -16.37
N ASN A 186 -13.08 -20.13 -16.64
CA ASN A 186 -13.76 -20.86 -15.58
C ASN A 186 -12.72 -21.52 -14.67
N THR A 187 -13.01 -21.54 -13.38
CA THR A 187 -12.20 -22.23 -12.36
C THR A 187 -13.08 -23.13 -11.51
N ARG A 188 -12.44 -24.07 -10.82
CA ARG A 188 -13.10 -25.05 -9.95
C ARG A 188 -12.83 -24.71 -8.49
N GLU A 189 -13.88 -24.69 -7.71
CA GLU A 189 -13.76 -24.66 -6.26
C GLU A 189 -14.62 -25.80 -5.67
N GLY A 190 -13.93 -26.76 -5.01
CA GLY A 190 -14.59 -27.97 -4.51
C GLY A 190 -15.27 -28.79 -5.60
N GLN A 191 -16.57 -28.96 -5.51
CA GLN A 191 -17.41 -29.70 -6.49
C GLN A 191 -18.01 -28.80 -7.58
N VAL A 192 -17.89 -27.46 -7.46
CA VAL A 192 -18.49 -26.50 -8.38
C VAL A 192 -17.46 -26.06 -9.42
N LEU A 193 -17.85 -26.05 -10.69
CA LEU A 193 -16.99 -25.75 -11.84
C LEU A 193 -17.28 -24.37 -12.46
N ASP A 194 -18.24 -23.62 -11.93
CA ASP A 194 -18.83 -22.44 -12.54
C ASP A 194 -18.31 -21.11 -11.95
N TYR A 195 -17.17 -21.12 -11.28
CA TYR A 195 -16.55 -19.89 -10.79
C TYR A 195 -15.64 -19.24 -11.83
N ASP A 196 -15.47 -17.93 -11.73
CA ASP A 196 -14.61 -17.17 -12.61
C ASP A 196 -13.18 -17.07 -12.04
N LYS A 197 -12.22 -17.16 -12.94
CA LYS A 197 -10.82 -16.78 -12.75
C LYS A 197 -10.52 -15.56 -13.58
N LEU A 198 -10.17 -14.46 -12.94
CA LEU A 198 -9.75 -13.23 -13.61
C LEU A 198 -8.22 -13.18 -13.66
N THR A 199 -7.67 -13.12 -14.87
CA THR A 199 -6.26 -12.85 -15.14
C THR A 199 -6.15 -11.49 -15.80
N MET A 200 -5.42 -10.53 -15.19
CA MET A 200 -5.25 -9.19 -15.73
C MET A 200 -3.77 -8.88 -15.89
N THR A 201 -3.39 -8.39 -17.07
CA THR A 201 -2.02 -7.95 -17.36
C THR A 201 -2.00 -6.44 -17.50
N ILE A 202 -1.14 -5.79 -16.72
CA ILE A 202 -1.04 -4.34 -16.58
C ILE A 202 0.38 -3.92 -16.94
N GLU A 203 0.48 -2.99 -17.87
CA GLU A 203 1.73 -2.36 -18.28
C GLU A 203 1.72 -0.90 -17.83
N THR A 204 2.71 -0.51 -17.03
CA THR A 204 2.88 0.85 -16.50
C THR A 204 4.07 1.55 -17.15
N ASN A 205 4.19 2.86 -16.94
CA ASN A 205 5.35 3.64 -17.34
C ASN A 205 6.52 3.57 -16.32
N GLY A 206 6.33 2.85 -15.20
CA GLY A 206 7.30 2.71 -14.11
C GLY A 206 7.14 3.73 -12.97
N SER A 207 6.26 4.73 -13.09
CA SER A 207 6.00 5.69 -12.00
C SER A 207 5.22 5.05 -10.83
N VAL A 208 4.42 4.05 -11.15
CA VAL A 208 3.62 3.26 -10.20
C VAL A 208 3.82 1.79 -10.49
N THR A 209 3.87 0.95 -9.47
CA THR A 209 3.86 -0.51 -9.65
C THR A 209 2.47 -0.98 -10.10
N GLY A 210 2.40 -2.12 -10.79
CA GLY A 210 1.08 -2.63 -11.22
C GLY A 210 0.20 -3.02 -10.03
N GLU A 211 0.78 -3.45 -8.94
CA GLU A 211 0.09 -3.78 -7.68
C GLU A 211 -0.54 -2.54 -7.04
N ASP A 212 0.24 -1.47 -6.86
CA ASP A 212 -0.26 -0.21 -6.32
C ASP A 212 -1.32 0.42 -7.24
N ALA A 213 -1.12 0.34 -8.56
CA ALA A 213 -2.10 0.83 -9.53
C ALA A 213 -3.47 0.15 -9.36
N VAL A 214 -3.49 -1.19 -9.18
CA VAL A 214 -4.72 -1.93 -8.90
C VAL A 214 -5.33 -1.53 -7.56
N ALA A 215 -4.51 -1.38 -6.52
CA ALA A 215 -4.98 -0.98 -5.20
C ALA A 215 -5.66 0.41 -5.23
N PHE A 216 -5.03 1.39 -5.89
CA PHE A 216 -5.62 2.72 -6.10
C PHE A 216 -6.90 2.68 -6.93
N ALA A 217 -6.92 1.88 -8.01
CA ALA A 217 -8.12 1.73 -8.85
C ALA A 217 -9.28 1.08 -8.08
N ALA A 218 -9.00 0.06 -7.29
CA ALA A 218 -9.99 -0.60 -6.44
C ALA A 218 -10.53 0.36 -5.37
N ARG A 219 -9.67 1.17 -4.75
CA ARG A 219 -10.06 2.19 -3.77
C ARG A 219 -10.98 3.25 -4.37
N ILE A 220 -10.65 3.75 -5.58
CA ILE A 220 -11.49 4.69 -6.31
C ILE A 220 -12.88 4.09 -6.57
N LEU A 221 -12.95 2.83 -7.02
CA LEU A 221 -14.21 2.14 -7.24
C LEU A 221 -15.02 1.98 -5.93
N GLN A 222 -14.36 1.60 -4.86
CA GLN A 222 -14.99 1.45 -3.54
C GLN A 222 -15.60 2.76 -3.06
N ASP A 223 -14.87 3.86 -3.16
CA ASP A 223 -15.34 5.19 -2.74
C ASP A 223 -16.53 5.66 -3.59
N GLN A 224 -16.49 5.43 -4.90
CA GLN A 224 -17.59 5.80 -5.79
C GLN A 224 -18.85 4.92 -5.56
N LEU A 225 -18.66 3.62 -5.32
CA LEU A 225 -19.76 2.70 -5.04
C LEU A 225 -20.35 2.91 -3.66
N GLY A 226 -19.57 3.39 -2.70
CA GLY A 226 -20.04 3.70 -1.34
C GLY A 226 -21.23 4.66 -1.31
N LEU A 227 -21.31 5.59 -2.28
CA LEU A 227 -22.43 6.54 -2.39
C LEU A 227 -23.77 5.87 -2.74
N PHE A 228 -23.75 4.66 -3.30
CA PHE A 228 -24.97 3.90 -3.65
C PHE A 228 -25.43 2.99 -2.52
N VAL A 229 -24.64 2.83 -1.46
CA VAL A 229 -25.03 2.08 -0.27
C VAL A 229 -25.79 3.02 0.65
N ASN A 230 -27.11 2.84 0.73
CA ASN A 230 -28.04 3.72 1.47
C ASN A 230 -28.59 3.10 2.76
N PHE A 231 -28.03 1.99 3.18
CA PHE A 231 -28.37 1.31 4.43
C PHE A 231 -27.13 1.26 5.32
N ASP A 232 -27.36 1.40 6.62
CA ASP A 232 -26.31 1.13 7.59
C ASP A 232 -25.94 -0.35 7.48
N GLU A 233 -24.69 -0.62 7.06
CA GLU A 233 -24.18 -1.97 7.22
C GLU A 233 -24.34 -2.30 8.69
N PRO A 234 -25.03 -3.44 9.04
CA PRO A 234 -24.91 -3.92 10.38
C PRO A 234 -23.40 -4.00 10.59
N GLN A 235 -22.90 -3.13 11.47
CA GLN A 235 -21.50 -3.24 11.85
C GLN A 235 -21.31 -4.74 11.98
N LYS A 236 -20.52 -5.37 11.06
CA LYS A 236 -19.87 -6.57 11.48
C LYS A 236 -19.42 -6.12 12.86
N GLU A 237 -20.06 -6.66 13.91
CA GLU A 237 -19.21 -6.99 15.01
C GLU A 237 -18.03 -7.59 14.29
N VAL A 238 -17.00 -6.76 13.97
CA VAL A 238 -15.69 -7.26 13.98
C VAL A 238 -15.82 -8.07 15.24
N ALA A 239 -15.82 -9.38 15.12
CA ALA A 239 -15.26 -10.16 16.16
C ALA A 239 -13.83 -9.55 16.22
N THR A 240 -13.75 -8.39 16.84
CA THR A 240 -12.88 -8.20 17.93
C THR A 240 -13.13 -9.52 18.60
N GLU A 241 -12.31 -10.54 18.19
CA GLU A 241 -12.07 -11.64 19.11
C GLU A 241 -12.05 -10.86 20.37
N ALA A 242 -13.19 -10.99 21.07
CA ALA A 242 -13.43 -10.16 22.20
C ALA A 242 -12.10 -10.27 22.92
N VAL A 243 -11.34 -9.16 22.97
CA VAL A 243 -10.70 -8.90 24.21
C VAL A 243 -11.88 -8.97 25.13
N THR A 244 -12.22 -10.18 25.52
CA THR A 244 -13.06 -10.48 26.64
C THR A 244 -12.43 -9.58 27.63
N GLU A 245 -13.08 -8.46 27.98
CA GLU A 245 -12.62 -7.69 29.11
C GLU A 245 -12.46 -8.78 30.12
N LEU A 246 -11.20 -9.23 30.25
CA LEU A 246 -10.89 -10.27 31.20
C LEU A 246 -11.40 -9.62 32.47
N ALA A 247 -12.35 -10.28 33.10
CA ALA A 247 -12.94 -9.77 34.35
C ALA A 247 -11.85 -9.56 35.41
N PHE A 248 -10.58 -9.80 35.02
CA PHE A 248 -9.37 -9.70 35.84
C PHE A 248 -8.19 -9.07 35.06
N ASN A 249 -7.22 -8.55 35.79
CA ASN A 249 -6.02 -7.92 35.23
C ASN A 249 -5.20 -8.91 34.37
N PRO A 250 -4.87 -8.60 33.10
CA PRO A 250 -4.04 -9.47 32.23
C PRO A 250 -2.71 -9.91 32.84
N ALA A 251 -2.15 -9.11 33.75
CA ALA A 251 -0.92 -9.46 34.48
C ALA A 251 -1.02 -10.77 35.26
N LEU A 252 -2.24 -11.24 35.58
CA LEU A 252 -2.48 -12.50 36.30
C LEU A 252 -2.21 -13.75 35.46
N LEU A 253 -2.22 -13.61 34.12
CA LEU A 253 -1.92 -14.70 33.17
C LEU A 253 -0.41 -14.93 33.01
N LYS A 254 0.44 -14.03 33.52
CA LYS A 254 1.89 -14.23 33.47
C LYS A 254 2.31 -15.39 34.38
N LYS A 255 3.34 -16.12 33.95
CA LYS A 255 3.90 -17.22 34.71
C LYS A 255 4.72 -16.66 35.88
N VAL A 256 4.68 -17.39 36.98
CA VAL A 256 5.46 -17.05 38.19
C VAL A 256 6.99 -17.11 37.93
N ASP A 257 7.42 -17.89 36.93
CA ASP A 257 8.82 -17.96 36.50
C ASP A 257 9.35 -16.68 35.87
N GLU A 258 8.47 -15.80 35.40
CA GLU A 258 8.83 -14.49 34.86
C GLU A 258 9.03 -13.42 35.93
N LEU A 259 8.64 -13.70 37.17
CA LEU A 259 8.92 -12.83 38.28
C LEU A 259 10.39 -12.98 38.69
N GLU A 260 11.06 -11.84 38.90
CA GLU A 260 12.46 -11.80 39.36
C GLU A 260 12.58 -12.30 40.84
N LEU A 261 12.24 -13.55 41.04
CA LEU A 261 12.31 -14.20 42.36
C LEU A 261 13.62 -14.98 42.54
N SER A 262 14.05 -15.11 43.77
CA SER A 262 15.19 -16.00 44.08
C SER A 262 14.85 -17.46 43.69
N VAL A 263 15.88 -18.22 43.28
CA VAL A 263 15.75 -19.65 42.89
C VAL A 263 15.02 -20.47 43.95
N ARG A 264 15.20 -20.11 45.20
CA ARG A 264 14.56 -20.80 46.33
C ARG A 264 13.06 -20.49 46.39
N SER A 265 12.67 -19.24 46.22
CA SER A 265 11.26 -18.83 46.18
C SER A 265 10.53 -19.43 44.98
N ALA A 266 11.14 -19.39 43.79
CA ALA A 266 10.57 -19.98 42.58
C ALA A 266 10.37 -21.52 42.71
N ASN A 267 11.34 -22.23 43.24
CA ASN A 267 11.22 -23.70 43.46
C ASN A 267 10.14 -24.05 44.48
N CYS A 268 9.93 -23.23 45.52
CA CYS A 268 8.85 -23.46 46.45
C CYS A 268 7.46 -23.30 45.84
N LEU A 269 7.29 -22.28 44.96
CA LEU A 269 6.03 -22.06 44.24
C LEU A 269 5.73 -23.20 43.26
N LYS A 270 6.76 -23.70 42.55
CA LYS A 270 6.62 -24.88 41.65
C LYS A 270 6.21 -26.13 42.38
N ASN A 271 6.76 -26.36 43.56
CA ASN A 271 6.41 -27.54 44.38
C ASN A 271 4.96 -27.48 44.89
N ASP A 272 4.38 -26.30 44.99
CA ASP A 272 2.98 -26.09 45.41
C ASP A 272 2.02 -25.95 44.22
N ASN A 273 2.49 -26.29 43.00
CA ASN A 273 1.76 -26.22 41.73
C ASN A 273 1.19 -24.83 41.40
N ILE A 274 1.84 -23.76 41.85
CA ILE A 274 1.47 -22.37 41.53
C ILE A 274 2.21 -22.00 40.27
N VAL A 275 1.47 -21.90 39.14
CA VAL A 275 2.04 -21.65 37.81
C VAL A 275 1.84 -20.19 37.37
N TYR A 276 0.70 -19.61 37.66
CA TYR A 276 0.33 -18.27 37.27
C TYR A 276 0.28 -17.30 38.46
N ILE A 277 0.48 -16.00 38.16
CA ILE A 277 0.40 -14.94 39.20
C ILE A 277 -1.01 -14.94 39.83
N GLY A 278 -2.05 -15.23 39.02
CA GLY A 278 -3.42 -15.35 39.53
C GLY A 278 -3.62 -16.43 40.59
N ASP A 279 -2.92 -17.58 40.48
CA ASP A 279 -2.94 -18.63 41.50
C ASP A 279 -2.24 -18.17 42.78
N LEU A 280 -1.16 -17.40 42.63
CA LEU A 280 -0.37 -16.91 43.72
C LEU A 280 -1.12 -15.89 44.58
N ILE A 281 -1.83 -14.94 43.97
CA ILE A 281 -2.53 -13.88 44.71
C ILE A 281 -3.76 -14.38 45.48
N GLN A 282 -4.35 -15.49 45.07
CA GLN A 282 -5.45 -16.12 45.80
C GLN A 282 -5.01 -16.82 47.08
N LYS A 283 -3.72 -17.16 47.19
CA LYS A 283 -3.17 -17.73 48.44
C LYS A 283 -3.03 -16.66 49.51
N THR A 284 -3.43 -17.04 50.73
CA THR A 284 -3.22 -16.20 51.90
C THR A 284 -1.78 -16.34 52.43
N GLU A 285 -1.30 -15.34 53.14
CA GLU A 285 0.03 -15.40 53.79
C GLU A 285 0.19 -16.59 54.69
N ALA A 286 -0.90 -16.97 55.41
CA ALA A 286 -0.90 -18.14 56.32
C ALA A 286 -0.78 -19.45 55.57
N GLU A 287 -1.35 -19.57 54.37
CA GLU A 287 -1.20 -20.73 53.51
C GLU A 287 0.19 -20.83 52.93
N MET A 288 0.75 -19.73 52.46
CA MET A 288 2.13 -19.69 51.95
C MET A 288 3.17 -20.08 52.99
N LEU A 289 2.98 -19.73 54.25
CA LEU A 289 3.87 -20.10 55.35
C LEU A 289 3.73 -21.60 55.78
N ARG A 290 2.66 -22.27 55.35
CA ARG A 290 2.47 -23.73 55.59
C ARG A 290 3.22 -24.56 54.55
N THR A 291 3.61 -23.99 53.41
CA THR A 291 4.36 -24.71 52.37
C THR A 291 5.75 -25.10 52.88
N PRO A 292 6.17 -26.36 52.70
CA PRO A 292 7.47 -26.84 53.15
C PRO A 292 8.62 -26.04 52.55
N ASN A 293 9.62 -25.68 53.37
CA ASN A 293 10.80 -24.91 52.99
C ASN A 293 10.53 -23.43 52.57
N PHE A 294 9.31 -22.92 52.76
CA PHE A 294 8.97 -21.52 52.51
C PHE A 294 9.15 -20.69 53.80
N GLY A 295 9.97 -19.64 53.70
CA GLY A 295 10.34 -18.80 54.86
C GLY A 295 9.82 -17.38 54.78
N ARG A 296 9.84 -16.63 55.91
CA ARG A 296 9.43 -15.23 55.96
C ARG A 296 10.20 -14.31 54.98
N LYS A 297 11.46 -14.68 54.65
CA LYS A 297 12.25 -13.89 53.68
C LYS A 297 11.65 -14.02 52.26
N SER A 298 11.31 -15.24 51.83
CA SER A 298 10.66 -15.51 50.54
C SER A 298 9.26 -14.89 50.47
N LEU A 299 8.53 -14.84 51.58
CA LEU A 299 7.23 -14.18 51.63
C LEU A 299 7.36 -12.67 51.41
N ASN A 300 8.33 -12.04 52.02
CA ASN A 300 8.56 -10.60 51.85
C ASN A 300 9.00 -10.27 50.42
N GLU A 301 9.88 -11.07 49.84
CA GLU A 301 10.32 -10.94 48.44
C GLU A 301 9.11 -10.98 47.43
N ILE A 302 8.24 -11.98 47.61
CA ILE A 302 7.02 -12.09 46.81
C ILE A 302 6.09 -10.88 47.02
N LYS A 303 5.91 -10.44 48.25
CA LYS A 303 5.10 -9.23 48.55
C LYS A 303 5.63 -7.97 47.87
N GLU A 304 6.94 -7.78 47.85
CA GLU A 304 7.58 -6.61 47.20
C GLU A 304 7.35 -6.66 45.68
N VAL A 305 7.53 -7.82 45.07
CA VAL A 305 7.31 -8.00 43.64
C VAL A 305 5.83 -7.81 43.26
N LEU A 306 4.90 -8.40 44.02
CA LEU A 306 3.46 -8.23 43.79
C LEU A 306 3.03 -6.75 44.02
N ALA A 307 3.55 -6.09 45.06
CA ALA A 307 3.25 -4.69 45.32
C ALA A 307 3.72 -3.76 44.21
N ALA A 308 4.87 -4.05 43.58
CA ALA A 308 5.35 -3.30 42.41
C ALA A 308 4.39 -3.43 41.21
N MET A 309 3.62 -4.52 41.15
CA MET A 309 2.58 -4.75 40.13
C MET A 309 1.18 -4.30 40.58
N GLY A 310 1.04 -3.70 41.76
CA GLY A 310 -0.23 -3.28 42.34
C GLY A 310 -1.10 -4.43 42.83
N LEU A 311 -0.49 -5.60 43.11
CA LEU A 311 -1.16 -6.83 43.56
C LEU A 311 -0.78 -7.16 45.00
N HIS A 312 -1.62 -7.95 45.69
CA HIS A 312 -1.32 -8.44 47.03
C HIS A 312 -1.90 -9.86 47.26
N LEU A 313 -1.32 -10.57 48.21
CA LEU A 313 -1.80 -11.92 48.58
C LEU A 313 -3.18 -11.85 49.26
N GLY A 314 -4.01 -12.86 49.02
CA GLY A 314 -5.37 -12.96 49.56
C GLY A 314 -6.41 -12.15 48.78
N MET A 315 -6.12 -11.76 47.49
CA MET A 315 -7.10 -11.17 46.61
C MET A 315 -8.05 -12.24 46.04
N GLU A 316 -9.34 -11.99 46.13
CA GLU A 316 -10.33 -12.81 45.43
C GLU A 316 -10.47 -12.32 44.01
N VAL A 317 -10.22 -13.21 43.04
CA VAL A 317 -10.43 -12.92 41.60
C VAL A 317 -11.65 -13.71 41.13
N ALA A 318 -12.68 -13.00 40.71
CA ALA A 318 -13.85 -13.62 40.14
C ALA A 318 -13.49 -14.40 38.86
N ASP A 319 -14.06 -15.63 38.71
CA ASP A 319 -13.86 -16.50 37.55
C ASP A 319 -12.41 -16.95 37.30
N TRP A 320 -11.60 -17.07 38.33
CA TRP A 320 -10.27 -17.67 38.26
C TRP A 320 -10.24 -19.11 38.81
N PRO A 321 -9.55 -20.09 38.14
CA PRO A 321 -8.88 -20.01 36.84
C PRO A 321 -9.89 -20.09 35.66
N PRO A 322 -9.66 -19.38 34.57
CA PRO A 322 -10.52 -19.48 33.38
C PRO A 322 -10.33 -20.86 32.70
N GLU A 323 -11.39 -21.39 32.08
CA GLU A 323 -11.39 -22.73 31.47
C GLU A 323 -10.28 -22.90 30.40
N ASN A 324 -9.80 -21.82 29.77
CA ASN A 324 -8.80 -21.83 28.68
C ASN A 324 -7.52 -21.05 29.06
N ILE A 325 -7.03 -21.17 30.30
CA ILE A 325 -5.91 -20.35 30.81
C ILE A 325 -4.62 -20.50 29.99
N GLU A 326 -4.31 -21.68 29.45
CA GLU A 326 -3.12 -21.92 28.62
C GLU A 326 -3.18 -21.24 27.29
N ASP A 327 -4.35 -21.21 26.62
CA ASP A 327 -4.56 -20.52 25.33
C ASP A 327 -4.55 -19.01 25.51
N LEU A 328 -5.12 -18.50 26.61
CA LEU A 328 -5.10 -17.09 26.97
C LEU A 328 -3.68 -16.62 27.27
N ALA A 329 -2.90 -17.39 28.04
CA ALA A 329 -1.51 -17.05 28.36
C ALA A 329 -0.64 -16.98 27.09
N LYS A 330 -0.74 -17.96 26.18
CA LYS A 330 -0.01 -17.94 24.89
C LYS A 330 -0.34 -16.72 24.02
N ARG A 331 -1.60 -16.34 23.94
CA ARG A 331 -2.02 -15.15 23.17
C ARG A 331 -1.45 -13.86 23.73
N TYR A 332 -1.24 -13.78 25.03
CA TYR A 332 -0.59 -12.63 25.68
C TYR A 332 0.93 -12.65 25.58
N GLU A 333 1.59 -13.84 25.57
CA GLU A 333 3.03 -13.97 25.30
C GLU A 333 3.40 -13.49 23.87
N ASP A 334 2.54 -13.73 22.86
CA ASP A 334 2.77 -13.35 21.46
C ASP A 334 2.52 -11.84 21.16
N GLN A 335 1.98 -11.08 22.12
CA GLN A 335 1.68 -9.64 21.95
C GLN A 335 2.72 -8.67 22.55
N TYR A 336 3.71 -9.22 23.28
CA TYR A 336 4.81 -8.46 23.88
C TYR A 336 6.16 -9.09 23.53
#